data_ba15828d33ff15aad70e65024f9bc91b
#
_entry.id   ba15828d33ff15aad70e65024f9bc91b
#
_cell.length_a   1.000
_cell.length_b   1.000
_cell.length_c   1.000
_cell.angle_alpha   90.00
_cell.angle_beta   90.00
_cell.angle_gamma   90.00
#
_symmetry.space_group_name_H-M   'P 1'
#
loop_
_entity.id
_entity.type
_entity.pdbx_description
1 polymer ?
#
loop_
_entity_poly.entity_id
_entity_poly.type
_entity_poly.pdbx_seq_one_letter_code
_entity_poly.pdbx_strand_id
1 'polypeptide(L)'
;MRKMWKFIFTILLLFVIVALVKAYFTPDLLGEAVDNVLSYDLRANRVVPEDMNATQDGKKGKVEYPISNSVLADIQDFSWKSKAPVALSELALVKVPYFGFDGEEHMGEIVVHHDLAQEVLDIFREMDDARYPIEKVKRIDAYQGDEETSVLNNNSMAFYYRPLVILEEVQLHSYGRAIDINPFQNPYVSEGIVSPEEAQDYADRGQQVKGMIQKGDACYNAFTSRGWIWGGEGQAFQDYGHFEKPLSAK
;
A
#
# COMPACT_ATOMS: atom_id res chain seq x y z
N MET A 1 -52.74 -33.81 -3.96
CA MET A 1 -52.62 -32.50 -3.28
C MET A 1 -51.20 -32.23 -2.67
N ARG A 2 -50.61 -33.14 -1.90
CA ARG A 2 -49.30 -32.91 -1.23
C ARG A 2 -48.09 -32.70 -2.19
N LYS A 3 -48.09 -33.33 -3.40
CA LYS A 3 -47.01 -33.14 -4.38
C LYS A 3 -47.09 -31.80 -5.13
N MET A 4 -48.28 -31.31 -5.34
CA MET A 4 -48.52 -30.03 -6.02
C MET A 4 -48.11 -28.84 -5.15
N TRP A 5 -48.38 -28.92 -3.82
CA TRP A 5 -47.94 -27.90 -2.87
C TRP A 5 -46.39 -27.81 -2.72
N LYS A 6 -45.70 -28.94 -2.76
CA LYS A 6 -44.22 -28.92 -2.76
C LYS A 6 -43.66 -28.26 -4.02
N PHE A 7 -44.27 -28.52 -5.17
CA PHE A 7 -43.85 -27.91 -6.45
C PHE A 7 -44.08 -26.39 -6.47
N ILE A 8 -45.21 -25.92 -5.96
CA ILE A 8 -45.52 -24.50 -5.86
C ILE A 8 -44.56 -23.82 -4.86
N PHE A 9 -44.25 -24.47 -3.74
CA PHE A 9 -43.33 -23.91 -2.74
C PHE A 9 -41.91 -23.82 -3.27
N THR A 10 -41.47 -24.79 -4.08
CA THR A 10 -40.13 -24.76 -4.70
C THR A 10 -40.02 -23.64 -5.73
N ILE A 11 -41.07 -23.41 -6.54
CA ILE A 11 -41.10 -22.30 -7.51
C ILE A 11 -41.11 -20.94 -6.81
N LEU A 12 -41.89 -20.79 -5.75
CA LEU A 12 -41.93 -19.55 -4.94
C LEU A 12 -40.58 -19.28 -4.29
N LEU A 13 -39.90 -20.30 -3.75
CA LEU A 13 -38.57 -20.17 -3.18
C LEU A 13 -37.53 -19.79 -4.22
N LEU A 14 -37.61 -20.34 -5.44
CA LEU A 14 -36.74 -19.96 -6.57
C LEU A 14 -36.97 -18.47 -6.98
N PHE A 15 -38.20 -18.02 -7.02
CA PHE A 15 -38.54 -16.61 -7.33
C PHE A 15 -38.03 -15.65 -6.24
N VAL A 16 -38.10 -16.05 -4.95
CA VAL A 16 -37.57 -15.24 -3.84
C VAL A 16 -36.03 -15.20 -3.91
N ILE A 17 -35.39 -16.33 -4.22
CA ILE A 17 -33.92 -16.37 -4.38
C ILE A 17 -33.48 -15.50 -5.56
N VAL A 18 -34.15 -15.59 -6.71
CA VAL A 18 -33.87 -14.75 -7.89
C VAL A 18 -34.11 -13.26 -7.60
N ALA A 19 -35.16 -12.92 -6.83
CA ALA A 19 -35.43 -11.54 -6.42
C ALA A 19 -34.39 -11.02 -5.43
N LEU A 20 -33.94 -11.86 -4.51
CA LEU A 20 -32.87 -11.52 -3.56
C LEU A 20 -31.51 -11.40 -4.28
N VAL A 21 -31.22 -12.27 -5.23
CA VAL A 21 -30.01 -12.15 -6.06
C VAL A 21 -30.07 -10.89 -6.93
N LYS A 22 -31.21 -10.53 -7.52
CA LYS A 22 -31.40 -9.27 -8.25
C LYS A 22 -31.32 -8.03 -7.35
N ALA A 23 -31.74 -8.12 -6.09
CA ALA A 23 -31.65 -7.02 -5.13
C ALA A 23 -30.22 -6.88 -4.56
N TYR A 24 -29.45 -7.97 -4.53
CA TYR A 24 -28.03 -7.95 -4.12
C TYR A 24 -27.09 -7.54 -5.26
N PHE A 25 -27.41 -7.85 -6.51
CA PHE A 25 -26.76 -7.31 -7.70
C PHE A 25 -27.49 -6.03 -8.11
N THR A 26 -27.33 -4.97 -7.31
CA THR A 26 -27.81 -3.65 -7.72
C THR A 26 -27.05 -3.21 -8.97
N PRO A 27 -27.72 -2.61 -9.96
CA PRO A 27 -27.06 -2.04 -11.14
C PRO A 27 -25.94 -1.05 -10.80
N ASP A 28 -26.00 -0.44 -9.60
CA ASP A 28 -25.03 0.52 -9.10
C ASP A 28 -23.62 -0.07 -8.90
N LEU A 29 -23.50 -1.33 -8.46
CA LEU A 29 -22.18 -1.98 -8.29
C LEU A 29 -21.49 -2.27 -9.63
N LEU A 30 -22.27 -2.62 -10.66
CA LEU A 30 -21.74 -2.79 -12.02
C LEU A 30 -21.48 -1.43 -12.69
N GLY A 31 -22.32 -0.42 -12.40
CA GLY A 31 -22.14 0.94 -12.87
C GLY A 31 -20.87 1.57 -12.31
N GLU A 32 -20.64 1.50 -10.99
CA GLU A 32 -19.42 2.01 -10.36
C GLU A 32 -18.15 1.29 -10.86
N ALA A 33 -18.19 -0.03 -11.03
CA ALA A 33 -17.05 -0.77 -11.56
C ALA A 33 -16.77 -0.40 -13.03
N VAL A 34 -17.81 -0.25 -13.85
CA VAL A 34 -17.69 0.18 -15.25
C VAL A 34 -17.27 1.63 -15.35
N ASP A 35 -17.81 2.53 -14.51
CA ASP A 35 -17.42 3.94 -14.49
C ASP A 35 -15.97 4.13 -14.01
N ASN A 36 -15.50 3.32 -13.04
CA ASN A 36 -14.10 3.31 -12.62
C ASN A 36 -13.16 2.81 -13.73
N VAL A 37 -13.52 1.73 -14.44
CA VAL A 37 -12.73 1.22 -15.57
C VAL A 37 -12.76 2.21 -16.75
N LEU A 38 -13.93 2.78 -17.08
CA LEU A 38 -14.05 3.77 -18.16
C LEU A 38 -13.37 5.10 -17.80
N SER A 39 -13.46 5.54 -16.53
CA SER A 39 -12.76 6.75 -16.08
C SER A 39 -11.24 6.54 -16.08
N TYR A 40 -10.78 5.31 -15.82
CA TYR A 40 -9.37 4.94 -15.98
C TYR A 40 -8.92 5.06 -17.43
N ASP A 41 -9.67 4.46 -18.38
CA ASP A 41 -9.36 4.52 -19.82
C ASP A 41 -9.38 5.96 -20.37
N LEU A 42 -10.35 6.78 -19.93
CA LEU A 42 -10.46 8.17 -20.39
C LEU A 42 -9.42 9.10 -19.74
N ARG A 43 -8.91 8.79 -18.54
CA ARG A 43 -7.87 9.56 -17.87
C ARG A 43 -6.46 9.07 -18.22
N ALA A 44 -6.30 7.77 -18.50
CA ALA A 44 -5.06 7.19 -18.99
C ALA A 44 -4.64 7.76 -20.36
N ASN A 45 -5.59 8.28 -21.14
CA ASN A 45 -5.33 9.02 -22.37
C ASN A 45 -4.99 10.52 -22.16
N ARG A 46 -4.91 11.01 -20.92
CA ARG A 46 -4.21 12.28 -20.68
C ARG A 46 -2.75 12.08 -21.01
N VAL A 47 -2.23 12.94 -21.86
CA VAL A 47 -0.80 13.05 -22.16
C VAL A 47 -0.06 13.15 -20.83
N VAL A 48 0.47 12.02 -20.37
CA VAL A 48 1.41 11.97 -19.26
C VAL A 48 2.64 12.74 -19.75
N PRO A 49 3.16 13.70 -19.00
CA PRO A 49 4.42 14.33 -19.36
C PRO A 49 5.44 13.22 -19.62
N GLU A 50 6.07 13.27 -20.79
CA GLU A 50 7.00 12.24 -21.29
C GLU A 50 8.20 12.03 -20.34
N ASP A 51 8.40 12.97 -19.43
CA ASP A 51 9.43 13.04 -18.39
C ASP A 51 9.21 12.12 -17.18
N MET A 52 7.98 11.64 -16.91
CA MET A 52 7.75 10.71 -15.77
C MET A 52 8.18 9.27 -16.04
N ASN A 53 8.42 8.87 -17.28
CA ASN A 53 8.87 7.52 -17.66
C ASN A 53 10.36 7.42 -18.00
N ALA A 54 11.08 8.53 -18.04
CA ALA A 54 12.47 8.55 -18.47
C ALA A 54 13.42 8.54 -17.28
N THR A 55 14.27 7.53 -17.21
CA THR A 55 15.54 7.61 -16.49
C THR A 55 16.45 8.59 -17.24
N GLN A 56 16.20 9.91 -17.14
CA GLN A 56 16.97 10.92 -17.85
C GLN A 56 18.38 11.11 -17.28
N ASP A 57 18.66 10.56 -16.10
CA ASP A 57 19.89 10.84 -15.35
C ASP A 57 20.83 9.63 -15.20
N GLY A 58 20.51 8.48 -15.82
CA GLY A 58 21.30 7.24 -15.67
C GLY A 58 21.22 6.61 -14.28
N LYS A 59 20.37 7.11 -13.40
CA LYS A 59 20.18 6.58 -12.05
C LYS A 59 19.26 5.37 -12.03
N LYS A 60 19.42 4.52 -11.01
CA LYS A 60 18.61 3.31 -10.81
C LYS A 60 17.15 3.63 -10.47
N GLY A 61 16.25 2.77 -10.93
CA GLY A 61 14.82 2.86 -10.62
C GLY A 61 14.03 3.75 -11.57
N LYS A 62 12.72 3.61 -11.55
CA LYS A 62 11.80 4.38 -12.41
C LYS A 62 10.39 4.48 -11.81
N VAL A 63 9.68 5.52 -12.20
CA VAL A 63 8.23 5.64 -12.02
C VAL A 63 7.54 5.05 -13.25
N GLU A 64 6.47 4.29 -13.03
CA GLU A 64 5.56 3.80 -14.06
C GLU A 64 4.17 4.38 -13.79
N TYR A 65 3.76 5.32 -14.65
CA TYR A 65 2.47 5.97 -14.61
C TYR A 65 2.02 6.33 -16.03
N PRO A 66 0.85 5.88 -16.47
CA PRO A 66 -0.07 4.99 -15.75
C PRO A 66 0.52 3.59 -15.53
N ILE A 67 0.00 2.91 -14.51
CA ILE A 67 0.41 1.54 -14.18
C ILE A 67 -0.03 0.59 -15.30
N SER A 68 0.83 -0.38 -15.66
CA SER A 68 0.51 -1.38 -16.67
C SER A 68 -0.66 -2.29 -16.28
N ASN A 69 -1.43 -2.77 -17.26
CA ASN A 69 -2.62 -3.58 -17.03
C ASN A 69 -2.33 -4.87 -16.23
N SER A 70 -1.16 -5.47 -16.38
CA SER A 70 -0.80 -6.68 -15.63
C SER A 70 -0.64 -6.40 -14.13
N VAL A 71 -0.01 -5.28 -13.78
CA VAL A 71 0.14 -4.85 -12.37
C VAL A 71 -1.19 -4.38 -11.79
N LEU A 72 -2.01 -3.69 -12.59
CA LEU A 72 -3.35 -3.28 -12.17
C LEU A 72 -4.24 -4.46 -11.81
N ALA A 73 -4.16 -5.58 -12.54
CA ALA A 73 -4.92 -6.78 -12.22
C ALA A 73 -4.58 -7.29 -10.81
N ASP A 74 -3.28 -7.40 -10.47
CA ASP A 74 -2.85 -7.80 -9.13
C ASP A 74 -3.37 -6.84 -8.06
N ILE A 75 -3.26 -5.52 -8.29
CA ILE A 75 -3.70 -4.48 -7.37
C ILE A 75 -5.22 -4.59 -7.12
N GLN A 76 -6.02 -4.79 -8.18
CA GLN A 76 -7.47 -4.94 -8.07
C GLN A 76 -7.88 -6.21 -7.31
N ASP A 77 -7.14 -7.29 -7.49
CA ASP A 77 -7.42 -8.55 -6.82
C ASP A 77 -7.11 -8.50 -5.33
N PHE A 78 -6.01 -7.83 -4.94
CA PHE A 78 -5.47 -7.94 -3.59
C PHE A 78 -5.48 -6.63 -2.79
N SER A 79 -4.81 -5.58 -3.25
CA SER A 79 -4.52 -4.40 -2.43
C SER A 79 -5.49 -3.24 -2.60
N TRP A 80 -6.23 -3.14 -3.72
CA TRP A 80 -7.23 -2.11 -3.94
C TRP A 80 -8.64 -2.68 -3.92
N LYS A 81 -9.60 -1.92 -3.39
CA LYS A 81 -11.03 -2.26 -3.41
C LYS A 81 -11.84 -1.04 -3.83
N SER A 82 -13.05 -1.24 -4.33
CA SER A 82 -13.94 -0.16 -4.81
C SER A 82 -14.27 0.92 -3.76
N LYS A 83 -14.07 0.62 -2.48
CA LYS A 83 -14.21 1.55 -1.36
C LYS A 83 -12.91 2.29 -1.00
N ALA A 84 -11.81 2.04 -1.71
CA ALA A 84 -10.57 2.75 -1.48
C ALA A 84 -10.77 4.26 -1.73
N PRO A 85 -10.17 5.13 -0.90
CA PRO A 85 -10.36 6.58 -1.02
C PRO A 85 -9.65 7.20 -2.22
N VAL A 86 -8.84 6.41 -2.94
CA VAL A 86 -8.16 6.81 -4.18
C VAL A 86 -8.59 5.94 -5.34
N ALA A 87 -8.72 6.53 -6.51
CA ALA A 87 -8.95 5.78 -7.74
C ALA A 87 -7.63 5.09 -8.18
N LEU A 88 -7.76 3.97 -8.92
CA LEU A 88 -6.59 3.29 -9.50
C LEU A 88 -5.75 4.23 -10.38
N SER A 89 -6.40 5.17 -11.06
CA SER A 89 -5.74 6.18 -11.89
C SER A 89 -4.95 7.23 -11.11
N GLU A 90 -5.05 7.25 -9.78
CA GLU A 90 -4.29 8.14 -8.90
C GLU A 90 -3.07 7.45 -8.29
N LEU A 91 -2.86 6.17 -8.63
CA LEU A 91 -1.73 5.37 -8.18
C LEU A 91 -0.65 5.26 -9.25
N ALA A 92 0.60 5.19 -8.81
CA ALA A 92 1.77 4.94 -9.64
C ALA A 92 2.58 3.77 -9.07
N LEU A 93 3.19 2.97 -9.96
CA LEU A 93 4.18 1.97 -9.58
C LEU A 93 5.56 2.62 -9.57
N VAL A 94 6.30 2.44 -8.48
CA VAL A 94 7.68 2.89 -8.37
C VAL A 94 8.59 1.69 -8.23
N LYS A 95 9.51 1.53 -9.19
CA LYS A 95 10.62 0.57 -9.11
C LYS A 95 11.78 1.25 -8.42
N VAL A 96 12.09 0.80 -7.21
CA VAL A 96 13.04 1.46 -6.32
C VAL A 96 14.31 0.64 -6.14
N PRO A 97 15.51 1.26 -6.17
CA PRO A 97 16.72 0.60 -5.74
C PRO A 97 16.75 0.50 -4.21
N TYR A 98 17.38 -0.53 -3.68
CA TYR A 98 17.68 -0.63 -2.26
C TYR A 98 18.89 -1.50 -1.99
N PHE A 99 19.62 -1.19 -0.92
CA PHE A 99 20.74 -1.98 -0.42
C PHE A 99 20.20 -3.06 0.53
N GLY A 100 20.42 -4.33 0.17
CA GLY A 100 19.87 -5.48 0.88
C GLY A 100 20.57 -5.81 2.20
N PHE A 101 19.91 -6.62 3.03
CA PHE A 101 20.52 -7.18 4.23
C PHE A 101 21.68 -8.15 3.90
N ASP A 102 21.72 -8.69 2.71
CA ASP A 102 22.84 -9.51 2.18
C ASP A 102 24.06 -8.68 1.77
N GLY A 103 23.93 -7.36 1.74
CA GLY A 103 25.01 -6.45 1.34
C GLY A 103 25.09 -6.18 -0.15
N GLU A 104 24.08 -6.61 -0.90
CA GLU A 104 23.98 -6.44 -2.34
C GLU A 104 22.90 -5.40 -2.71
N GLU A 105 22.96 -4.86 -3.93
CA GLU A 105 21.98 -3.95 -4.47
C GLU A 105 20.81 -4.72 -5.11
N HIS A 106 19.59 -4.27 -4.85
CA HIS A 106 18.37 -4.88 -5.34
C HIS A 106 17.44 -3.85 -5.99
N MET A 107 16.43 -4.36 -6.66
CA MET A 107 15.29 -3.57 -7.15
C MET A 107 14.00 -4.10 -6.54
N GLY A 108 13.23 -3.19 -5.92
CA GLY A 108 11.91 -3.46 -5.38
C GLY A 108 10.79 -2.76 -6.16
N GLU A 109 9.56 -3.04 -5.77
CA GLU A 109 8.35 -2.42 -6.33
C GLU A 109 7.42 -2.01 -5.20
N ILE A 110 6.99 -0.74 -5.24
CA ILE A 110 5.93 -0.22 -4.37
C ILE A 110 4.92 0.58 -5.17
N VAL A 111 3.70 0.68 -4.66
CA VAL A 111 2.65 1.50 -5.24
C VAL A 111 2.38 2.67 -4.30
N VAL A 112 2.34 3.89 -4.85
CA VAL A 112 2.07 5.11 -4.10
C VAL A 112 1.14 6.04 -4.88
N HIS A 113 0.64 7.09 -4.27
CA HIS A 113 -0.07 8.15 -4.98
C HIS A 113 0.86 8.78 -6.03
N HIS A 114 0.36 9.00 -7.25
CA HIS A 114 1.20 9.45 -8.37
C HIS A 114 1.93 10.76 -8.08
N ASP A 115 1.33 11.69 -7.30
CA ASP A 115 1.95 12.96 -6.92
C ASP A 115 3.23 12.79 -6.09
N LEU A 116 3.39 11.64 -5.42
CA LEU A 116 4.54 11.34 -4.57
C LEU A 116 5.56 10.41 -5.24
N ALA A 117 5.23 9.87 -6.41
CA ALA A 117 6.00 8.79 -7.03
C ALA A 117 7.46 9.17 -7.28
N GLN A 118 7.73 10.36 -7.80
CA GLN A 118 9.09 10.82 -8.03
C GLN A 118 9.83 11.10 -6.72
N GLU A 119 9.16 11.74 -5.75
CA GLU A 119 9.75 12.00 -4.44
C GLU A 119 10.13 10.70 -3.73
N VAL A 120 9.27 9.68 -3.80
CA VAL A 120 9.53 8.36 -3.23
C VAL A 120 10.71 7.67 -3.92
N LEU A 121 10.79 7.73 -5.24
CA LEU A 121 11.96 7.23 -5.96
C LEU A 121 13.27 7.88 -5.50
N ASP A 122 13.24 9.19 -5.30
CA ASP A 122 14.44 9.94 -4.85
C ASP A 122 14.79 9.63 -3.39
N ILE A 123 13.82 9.36 -2.53
CA ILE A 123 14.02 8.87 -1.15
C ILE A 123 14.77 7.52 -1.16
N PHE A 124 14.29 6.56 -1.95
CA PHE A 124 14.93 5.24 -2.02
C PHE A 124 16.33 5.29 -2.64
N ARG A 125 16.56 6.16 -3.63
CA ARG A 125 17.90 6.40 -4.19
C ARG A 125 18.86 6.95 -3.14
N GLU A 126 18.41 7.90 -2.32
CA GLU A 126 19.22 8.47 -1.25
C GLU A 126 19.57 7.42 -0.17
N MET A 127 18.62 6.55 0.18
CA MET A 127 18.87 5.43 1.08
C MET A 127 19.83 4.39 0.49
N ASP A 128 19.70 4.06 -0.81
CA ASP A 128 20.59 3.15 -1.53
C ASP A 128 22.01 3.71 -1.61
N ASP A 129 22.18 4.99 -1.98
CA ASP A 129 23.47 5.70 -2.01
C ASP A 129 24.13 5.73 -0.63
N ALA A 130 23.36 5.87 0.44
CA ALA A 130 23.83 5.80 1.83
C ALA A 130 24.05 4.36 2.33
N ARG A 131 23.74 3.35 1.53
CA ARG A 131 23.76 1.93 1.89
C ARG A 131 22.93 1.61 3.14
N TYR A 132 21.80 2.30 3.29
CA TYR A 132 20.87 1.98 4.37
C TYR A 132 20.22 0.62 4.11
N PRO A 133 20.35 -0.36 5.02
CA PRO A 133 19.95 -1.72 4.74
C PRO A 133 18.42 -1.90 4.82
N ILE A 134 17.84 -2.43 3.76
CA ILE A 134 16.43 -2.82 3.68
C ILE A 134 16.37 -4.31 3.35
N GLU A 135 15.59 -5.09 4.12
CA GLU A 135 15.50 -6.52 3.90
C GLU A 135 14.79 -6.85 2.58
N LYS A 136 13.67 -6.17 2.33
CA LYS A 136 12.81 -6.48 1.20
C LYS A 136 11.91 -5.31 0.84
N VAL A 137 11.66 -5.13 -0.45
CA VAL A 137 10.69 -4.15 -0.97
C VAL A 137 9.82 -4.83 -2.02
N LYS A 138 8.59 -5.18 -1.65
CA LYS A 138 7.62 -5.79 -2.56
C LYS A 138 6.23 -5.17 -2.35
N ARG A 139 5.47 -5.09 -3.43
CA ARG A 139 4.03 -4.79 -3.33
C ARG A 139 3.36 -5.82 -2.42
N ILE A 140 2.39 -5.40 -1.63
CA ILE A 140 1.63 -6.30 -0.75
C ILE A 140 0.86 -7.37 -1.54
N ASP A 141 0.61 -7.14 -2.82
CA ASP A 141 -0.01 -8.10 -3.74
C ASP A 141 0.77 -9.42 -3.81
N ALA A 142 2.11 -9.38 -3.62
CA ALA A 142 2.95 -10.57 -3.53
C ALA A 142 2.60 -11.47 -2.32
N TYR A 143 1.88 -10.92 -1.35
CA TYR A 143 1.36 -11.58 -0.16
C TYR A 143 -0.18 -11.69 -0.20
N GLN A 144 -0.79 -11.57 -1.40
CA GLN A 144 -2.24 -11.62 -1.60
C GLN A 144 -3.03 -10.57 -0.79
N GLY A 145 -2.40 -9.43 -0.49
CA GLY A 145 -2.98 -8.36 0.32
C GLY A 145 -2.98 -8.64 1.83
N ASP A 146 -2.31 -9.72 2.28
CA ASP A 146 -2.21 -10.06 3.68
C ASP A 146 -1.07 -9.30 4.37
N GLU A 147 -1.46 -8.35 5.24
CA GLU A 147 -0.55 -7.45 5.93
C GLU A 147 0.34 -8.20 6.94
N GLU A 148 -0.26 -9.12 7.71
CA GLU A 148 0.47 -9.87 8.74
C GLU A 148 1.60 -10.70 8.13
N THR A 149 1.29 -11.46 7.07
CA THR A 149 2.31 -12.21 6.33
C THR A 149 3.38 -11.30 5.75
N SER A 150 3.01 -10.13 5.22
CA SER A 150 3.97 -9.15 4.68
C SER A 150 4.92 -8.63 5.77
N VAL A 151 4.39 -8.24 6.92
CA VAL A 151 5.15 -7.74 8.09
C VAL A 151 6.08 -8.82 8.65
N LEU A 152 5.59 -10.05 8.85
CA LEU A 152 6.39 -11.18 9.34
C LEU A 152 7.52 -11.56 8.37
N ASN A 153 7.37 -11.27 7.08
CA ASN A 153 8.42 -11.40 6.08
C ASN A 153 9.35 -10.19 5.99
N ASN A 154 9.23 -9.24 6.92
CA ASN A 154 10.00 -8.01 6.95
C ASN A 154 9.96 -7.23 5.63
N ASN A 155 8.77 -7.17 5.02
CA ASN A 155 8.58 -6.52 3.74
C ASN A 155 8.26 -5.03 3.92
N SER A 156 9.10 -4.17 3.38
CA SER A 156 8.81 -2.74 3.24
C SER A 156 7.76 -2.55 2.16
N MET A 157 6.69 -1.82 2.47
CA MET A 157 5.51 -1.69 1.62
C MET A 157 4.89 -0.29 1.70
N ALA A 158 3.97 0.03 0.79
CA ALA A 158 3.30 1.32 0.76
C ALA A 158 1.77 1.18 0.65
N PHE A 159 1.21 1.29 -0.56
CA PHE A 159 -0.24 1.27 -0.75
C PHE A 159 -0.85 -0.10 -0.44
N TYR A 160 -1.88 -0.08 0.40
CA TYR A 160 -2.90 -1.11 0.51
C TYR A 160 -4.18 -0.51 1.13
N TYR A 161 -5.33 -0.97 0.65
CA TYR A 161 -6.59 -0.55 1.21
C TYR A 161 -6.94 -1.38 2.44
N ARG A 162 -7.04 -0.71 3.58
CA ARG A 162 -7.49 -1.31 4.84
C ARG A 162 -8.84 -0.71 5.23
N PRO A 163 -9.92 -1.49 5.27
CA PRO A 163 -11.19 -0.96 5.74
C PRO A 163 -11.09 -0.62 7.23
N LEU A 164 -11.36 0.63 7.57
CA LEU A 164 -11.42 1.08 8.96
C LEU A 164 -12.64 0.45 9.64
N VAL A 165 -12.42 -0.41 10.63
CA VAL A 165 -13.49 -1.06 11.38
C VAL A 165 -13.79 -0.32 12.69
N ILE A 166 -12.88 0.49 13.25
CA ILE A 166 -13.01 0.96 14.64
C ILE A 166 -12.73 2.46 14.87
N LEU A 167 -11.96 3.14 14.06
CA LEU A 167 -11.66 4.57 14.23
C LEU A 167 -11.80 5.32 12.90
N GLU A 168 -12.40 6.53 12.94
CA GLU A 168 -12.55 7.42 11.78
C GLU A 168 -11.20 7.98 11.26
N GLU A 169 -10.08 7.42 11.68
CA GLU A 169 -8.76 7.86 11.23
C GLU A 169 -8.44 7.26 9.87
N VAL A 170 -8.16 8.17 8.97
CA VAL A 170 -7.78 7.88 7.60
C VAL A 170 -6.39 7.25 7.60
N GLN A 171 -6.32 5.96 7.30
CA GLN A 171 -5.04 5.30 7.12
C GLN A 171 -4.39 5.74 5.81
N LEU A 172 -3.28 6.46 5.88
CA LEU A 172 -2.62 7.06 4.73
C LEU A 172 -2.04 6.02 3.74
N HIS A 173 -1.85 4.75 4.16
CA HIS A 173 -1.61 3.64 3.24
C HIS A 173 -2.73 3.49 2.19
N SER A 174 -3.99 3.64 2.60
CA SER A 174 -5.14 3.57 1.69
C SER A 174 -5.18 4.71 0.67
N TYR A 175 -4.40 5.77 0.89
CA TYR A 175 -4.21 6.88 -0.04
C TYR A 175 -2.90 6.79 -0.83
N GLY A 176 -2.09 5.75 -0.63
CA GLY A 176 -0.75 5.67 -1.21
C GLY A 176 0.21 6.75 -0.69
N ARG A 177 0.01 7.20 0.55
CA ARG A 177 0.75 8.30 1.19
C ARG A 177 1.47 7.89 2.46
N ALA A 178 1.61 6.59 2.69
CA ALA A 178 2.40 6.03 3.78
C ALA A 178 3.29 4.90 3.27
N ILE A 179 4.41 4.69 3.92
CA ILE A 179 5.42 3.67 3.61
C ILE A 179 5.95 3.12 4.92
N ASP A 180 5.99 1.78 5.02
CA ASP A 180 6.63 1.07 6.11
C ASP A 180 7.97 0.52 5.66
N ILE A 181 9.02 0.75 6.45
CA ILE A 181 10.38 0.30 6.18
C ILE A 181 10.82 -0.70 7.25
N ASN A 182 11.22 -1.92 6.82
CA ASN A 182 11.69 -2.99 7.70
C ASN A 182 10.78 -3.18 8.94
N PRO A 183 9.49 -3.49 8.78
CA PRO A 183 8.52 -3.45 9.88
C PRO A 183 8.86 -4.42 11.02
N PHE A 184 9.69 -5.44 10.77
CA PHE A 184 10.12 -6.38 11.80
C PHE A 184 11.19 -5.75 12.73
N GLN A 185 12.19 -5.00 12.19
CA GLN A 185 13.14 -4.24 12.99
C GLN A 185 12.56 -2.92 13.51
N ASN A 186 11.42 -2.52 13.00
CA ASN A 186 10.76 -1.26 13.33
C ASN A 186 9.29 -1.51 13.67
N PRO A 187 9.01 -2.24 14.76
CA PRO A 187 7.65 -2.64 15.12
C PRO A 187 6.78 -1.45 15.56
N TYR A 188 5.47 -1.66 15.52
CA TYR A 188 4.51 -0.84 16.24
C TYR A 188 4.56 -1.17 17.73
N VAL A 189 4.57 -0.14 18.59
CA VAL A 189 4.59 -0.26 20.05
C VAL A 189 3.53 0.64 20.67
N SER A 190 2.63 0.07 21.46
CA SER A 190 1.61 0.82 22.21
C SER A 190 1.29 0.14 23.52
N GLU A 191 1.34 0.87 24.63
CA GLU A 191 0.96 0.38 25.98
C GLU A 191 1.65 -0.94 26.37
N GLY A 192 2.89 -1.16 25.92
CA GLY A 192 3.66 -2.39 26.16
C GLY A 192 3.34 -3.55 25.24
N ILE A 193 2.43 -3.36 24.26
CA ILE A 193 2.16 -4.31 23.19
C ILE A 193 3.10 -3.99 22.02
N VAL A 194 3.74 -5.01 21.47
CA VAL A 194 4.60 -4.93 20.29
C VAL A 194 3.94 -5.72 19.15
N SER A 195 3.87 -5.14 17.97
CA SER A 195 3.35 -5.81 16.78
C SER A 195 4.34 -5.68 15.62
N PRO A 196 4.77 -6.81 15.00
CA PRO A 196 4.40 -8.17 15.38
C PRO A 196 5.04 -8.61 16.73
N GLU A 197 4.42 -9.58 17.42
CA GLU A 197 4.90 -10.07 18.73
C GLU A 197 6.34 -10.62 18.65
N GLU A 198 6.68 -11.24 17.53
CA GLU A 198 8.01 -11.79 17.25
C GLU A 198 9.11 -10.73 17.19
N ALA A 199 8.73 -9.46 17.03
CA ALA A 199 9.65 -8.31 17.00
C ALA A 199 9.88 -7.66 18.37
N GLN A 200 9.46 -8.31 19.47
CA GLN A 200 9.57 -7.80 20.84
C GLN A 200 10.96 -7.27 21.20
N ASP A 201 12.02 -7.96 20.76
CA ASP A 201 13.40 -7.56 21.04
C ASP A 201 13.77 -6.21 20.40
N TYR A 202 13.11 -5.82 19.30
CA TYR A 202 13.36 -4.57 18.59
C TYR A 202 12.61 -3.36 19.17
N ALA A 203 11.75 -3.57 20.16
CA ALA A 203 11.13 -2.46 20.91
C ALA A 203 12.17 -1.68 21.74
N ASP A 204 13.30 -2.31 22.12
CA ASP A 204 14.44 -1.61 22.71
C ASP A 204 15.22 -0.84 21.64
N ARG A 205 15.00 0.47 21.58
CA ARG A 205 15.61 1.39 20.62
C ARG A 205 17.01 1.88 21.06
N GLY A 206 17.50 1.42 22.19
CA GLY A 206 18.88 1.70 22.66
C GLY A 206 19.96 0.89 21.93
N GLN A 207 19.56 -0.18 21.25
CA GLN A 207 20.44 -1.03 20.45
C GLN A 207 20.60 -0.49 19.02
N GLN A 208 21.72 -0.84 18.38
CA GLN A 208 21.96 -0.55 16.96
C GLN A 208 21.89 -1.85 16.16
N VAL A 209 20.75 -2.07 15.53
CA VAL A 209 20.48 -3.26 14.72
C VAL A 209 20.37 -2.86 13.25
N LYS A 210 20.85 -3.74 12.36
CA LYS A 210 20.73 -3.57 10.91
C LYS A 210 19.29 -3.32 10.51
N GLY A 211 19.02 -2.22 9.79
CA GLY A 211 17.70 -1.86 9.29
C GLY A 211 16.76 -1.22 10.33
N MET A 212 17.22 -1.04 11.59
CA MET A 212 16.51 -0.29 12.61
C MET A 212 16.62 1.21 12.31
N ILE A 213 15.49 1.90 12.23
CA ILE A 213 15.43 3.35 11.98
C ILE A 213 15.75 4.09 13.26
N GLN A 214 16.71 5.00 13.19
CA GLN A 214 17.09 5.88 14.28
C GLN A 214 16.94 7.34 13.84
N LYS A 215 16.53 8.19 14.79
CA LYS A 215 16.43 9.63 14.52
C LYS A 215 17.77 10.18 14.01
N GLY A 216 17.77 10.79 12.82
CA GLY A 216 18.94 11.37 12.19
C GLY A 216 19.76 10.40 11.34
N ASP A 217 19.36 9.13 11.20
CA ASP A 217 19.99 8.23 10.24
C ASP A 217 19.58 8.54 8.77
N ALA A 218 20.11 7.79 7.82
CA ALA A 218 19.86 8.02 6.41
C ALA A 218 18.40 7.83 6.05
N CYS A 219 17.72 6.82 6.60
CA CYS A 219 16.29 6.57 6.35
C CYS A 219 15.45 7.71 6.92
N TYR A 220 15.60 8.03 8.19
CA TYR A 220 14.89 9.13 8.84
C TYR A 220 15.07 10.44 8.07
N ASN A 221 16.32 10.80 7.71
CA ASN A 221 16.60 12.06 7.01
C ASN A 221 16.02 12.09 5.60
N ALA A 222 16.09 10.99 4.84
CA ALA A 222 15.57 10.91 3.49
C ALA A 222 14.07 11.24 3.43
N PHE A 223 13.30 10.75 4.38
CA PHE A 223 11.87 11.02 4.48
C PHE A 223 11.57 12.40 5.09
N THR A 224 12.11 12.69 6.27
CA THR A 224 11.72 13.89 7.04
C THR A 224 12.17 15.20 6.40
N SER A 225 13.30 15.22 5.68
CA SER A 225 13.74 16.39 4.91
C SER A 225 12.74 16.81 3.82
N ARG A 226 11.87 15.91 3.40
CA ARG A 226 10.81 16.11 2.42
C ARG A 226 9.43 16.33 3.06
N GLY A 227 9.38 16.48 4.40
CA GLY A 227 8.15 16.75 5.14
C GLY A 227 7.26 15.52 5.35
N TRP A 228 7.84 14.31 5.31
CA TRP A 228 7.19 13.11 5.83
C TRP A 228 7.27 13.11 7.36
N ILE A 229 6.25 12.57 8.00
CA ILE A 229 6.19 12.40 9.45
C ILE A 229 6.58 10.96 9.77
N TRP A 230 7.47 10.79 10.75
CA TRP A 230 7.86 9.47 11.24
C TRP A 230 7.01 9.04 12.43
N GLY A 231 6.39 7.87 12.37
CA GLY A 231 5.55 7.32 13.44
C GLY A 231 6.32 6.98 14.72
N GLY A 232 7.65 6.81 14.64
CA GLY A 232 8.50 6.58 15.82
C GLY A 232 8.61 7.77 16.78
N GLU A 233 8.14 8.96 16.41
CA GLU A 233 8.05 10.16 17.28
C GLU A 233 6.66 10.34 17.89
N GLY A 234 5.73 9.37 17.70
CA GLY A 234 4.39 9.40 18.26
C GLY A 234 4.40 9.44 19.80
N GLN A 235 3.45 10.16 20.41
CA GLN A 235 3.37 10.29 21.87
C GLN A 235 2.51 9.20 22.53
N ALA A 236 1.41 8.81 21.89
CA ALA A 236 0.49 7.79 22.43
C ALA A 236 0.94 6.37 22.05
N PHE A 237 1.52 6.21 20.91
CA PHE A 237 2.09 4.97 20.39
C PHE A 237 3.28 5.33 19.49
N GLN A 238 4.14 4.37 19.24
CA GLN A 238 5.25 4.50 18.29
C GLN A 238 5.10 3.46 17.19
N ASP A 239 5.10 3.91 15.95
CA ASP A 239 5.17 3.06 14.78
C ASP A 239 6.52 3.30 14.10
N TYR A 240 7.50 2.51 14.50
CA TYR A 240 8.89 2.78 14.15
C TYR A 240 9.19 2.55 12.67
N GLY A 241 8.40 1.72 11.97
CA GLY A 241 8.55 1.49 10.54
C GLY A 241 7.87 2.55 9.67
N HIS A 242 6.90 3.24 10.22
CA HIS A 242 5.93 4.04 9.49
C HIS A 242 6.40 5.46 9.17
N PHE A 243 6.31 5.82 7.90
CA PHE A 243 6.43 7.20 7.41
C PHE A 243 5.16 7.58 6.66
N GLU A 244 4.64 8.77 6.92
CA GLU A 244 3.45 9.26 6.25
C GLU A 244 3.61 10.69 5.71
N LYS A 245 2.97 10.95 4.56
CA LYS A 245 2.90 12.28 3.96
C LYS A 245 1.50 12.84 4.16
N PRO A 246 1.30 13.86 5.00
CA PRO A 246 -0.01 14.45 5.26
C PRO A 246 -0.72 14.90 3.97
N LEU A 247 -2.04 14.81 3.97
CA LEU A 247 -2.85 15.43 2.94
C LEU A 247 -2.67 16.95 3.05
N SER A 248 -2.37 17.61 1.95
CA SER A 248 -2.32 19.08 1.93
C SER A 248 -3.68 19.63 2.38
N ALA A 249 -3.68 20.54 3.34
CA ALA A 249 -4.89 21.26 3.70
C ALA A 249 -5.44 21.95 2.43
N LYS A 250 -6.70 21.66 2.08
CA LYS A 250 -7.38 22.33 0.96
C LYS A 250 -7.76 23.74 1.34
#